data_526d7e055c0ff76d8a241f1735020f94
#
_entry.id   526d7e055c0ff76d8a241f1735020f94
#
_cell.length_a   1.000
_cell.length_b   1.000
_cell.length_c   1.000
_cell.angle_alpha   90.00
_cell.angle_beta   90.00
_cell.angle_gamma   90.00
#
_symmetry.space_group_name_H-M   'P 1'
#
loop_
_entity.id
_entity.type
_entity.pdbx_description
1 polymer ?
#
loop_
_entity_poly.entity_id
_entity_poly.type
_entity_poly.pdbx_seq_one_letter_code
_entity_poly.pdbx_strand_id
1 'polypeptide(L)'
;MTSIISVQGLTKTYASGHQALKRIDLDIRQGEIFALLGPNGAGKTTLISIICGIVNPSQGVILADGHDVVRDYRAARTKIGLVPQELHTDAFETVWATVSFSRGLFGKPRNDALIEKILRDLSLWDKKDSKIMALSGGMKRRVMIAKALSHE
;
A
#
# COMPACT_ATOMS: atom_id res chain seq x y z
N MET A 1 15.89 17.89 -0.64
CA MET A 1 14.74 17.15 -0.04
C MET A 1 14.73 15.76 -0.65
N THR A 2 14.65 14.74 0.17
CA THR A 2 14.77 13.34 -0.29
C THR A 2 13.46 12.88 -0.92
N SER A 3 13.50 12.34 -2.13
CA SER A 3 12.36 11.69 -2.77
C SER A 3 12.12 10.35 -2.09
N ILE A 4 10.89 10.07 -1.62
CA ILE A 4 10.51 8.78 -1.04
C ILE A 4 10.05 7.81 -2.12
N ILE A 5 9.43 8.32 -3.18
CA ILE A 5 9.13 7.58 -4.41
C ILE A 5 9.73 8.35 -5.57
N SER A 6 10.55 7.68 -6.37
CA SER A 6 11.11 8.23 -7.62
C SER A 6 10.77 7.30 -8.78
N VAL A 7 10.17 7.85 -9.81
CA VAL A 7 9.79 7.15 -11.05
C VAL A 7 10.47 7.81 -12.21
N GLN A 8 11.24 7.06 -13.01
CA GLN A 8 12.02 7.59 -14.09
C GLN A 8 11.79 6.79 -15.39
N GLY A 9 11.30 7.47 -16.41
CA GLY A 9 11.10 6.91 -17.74
C GLY A 9 10.17 5.69 -17.77
N LEU A 10 9.21 5.62 -16.85
CA LEU A 10 8.35 4.45 -16.69
C LEU A 10 7.42 4.27 -17.87
N THR A 11 7.43 3.08 -18.46
CA THR A 11 6.45 2.64 -19.46
C THR A 11 5.82 1.30 -19.06
N LYS A 12 4.61 1.06 -19.52
CA LYS A 12 3.95 -0.24 -19.40
C LYS A 12 3.12 -0.53 -20.63
N THR A 13 3.48 -1.60 -21.32
CA THR A 13 2.69 -2.21 -22.39
C THR A 13 2.34 -3.64 -21.98
N TYR A 14 1.07 -3.99 -21.99
CA TYR A 14 0.61 -5.35 -21.70
C TYR A 14 0.75 -6.26 -22.92
N ALA A 15 0.69 -7.57 -22.71
CA ALA A 15 0.80 -8.58 -23.78
C ALA A 15 -0.26 -8.40 -24.89
N SER A 16 -1.40 -7.79 -24.56
CA SER A 16 -2.45 -7.42 -25.54
C SER A 16 -2.03 -6.29 -26.49
N GLY A 17 -0.87 -5.68 -26.31
CA GLY A 17 -0.43 -4.48 -27.03
C GLY A 17 -0.95 -3.16 -26.44
N HIS A 18 -1.77 -3.22 -25.39
CA HIS A 18 -2.28 -1.99 -24.74
C HIS A 18 -1.16 -1.29 -23.96
N GLN A 19 -0.84 -0.06 -24.36
CA GLN A 19 0.12 0.80 -23.67
C GLN A 19 -0.58 1.58 -22.55
N ALA A 20 -0.48 1.08 -21.32
CA ALA A 20 -1.12 1.70 -20.16
C ALA A 20 -0.35 2.91 -19.63
N LEU A 21 0.99 2.93 -19.74
CA LEU A 21 1.84 4.04 -19.32
C LEU A 21 2.79 4.43 -20.47
N LYS A 22 2.82 5.72 -20.77
CA LYS A 22 3.64 6.32 -21.84
C LYS A 22 4.67 7.26 -21.22
N ARG A 23 5.80 6.70 -20.77
CA ARG A 23 6.91 7.43 -20.16
C ARG A 23 6.47 8.41 -19.06
N ILE A 24 6.42 7.89 -17.84
CA ILE A 24 6.09 8.65 -16.65
C ILE A 24 7.38 8.96 -15.90
N ASP A 25 7.54 10.23 -15.55
CA ASP A 25 8.55 10.72 -14.60
C ASP A 25 7.81 11.39 -13.45
N LEU A 26 8.12 10.98 -12.20
CA LEU A 26 7.42 11.45 -11.01
C LEU A 26 8.31 11.31 -9.79
N ASP A 27 8.37 12.35 -8.97
CA ASP A 27 9.00 12.34 -7.66
C ASP A 27 8.01 12.73 -6.57
N ILE A 28 7.88 11.90 -5.54
CA ILE A 28 7.08 12.18 -4.34
C ILE A 28 8.05 12.33 -3.17
N ARG A 29 7.93 13.44 -2.43
CA ARG A 29 8.84 13.77 -1.33
C ARG A 29 8.41 13.07 -0.05
N GLN A 30 9.35 12.84 0.83
CA GLN A 30 9.05 12.34 2.17
C GLN A 30 8.12 13.31 2.91
N GLY A 31 7.05 12.76 3.52
CA GLY A 31 6.04 13.54 4.25
C GLY A 31 5.01 14.24 3.36
N GLU A 32 5.06 14.05 2.04
CA GLU A 32 4.11 14.64 1.10
C GLU A 32 2.82 13.82 1.00
N ILE A 33 1.68 14.51 0.91
CA ILE A 33 0.41 13.91 0.48
C ILE A 33 0.26 14.18 -1.01
N PHE A 34 0.35 13.14 -1.81
CA PHE A 34 0.26 13.22 -3.26
C PHE A 34 -1.06 12.64 -3.77
N ALA A 35 -1.78 13.37 -4.60
CA ALA A 35 -3.02 12.92 -5.21
C ALA A 35 -2.82 12.63 -6.71
N LEU A 36 -3.15 11.41 -7.12
CA LEU A 36 -3.11 10.99 -8.51
C LEU A 36 -4.52 11.04 -9.11
N LEU A 37 -4.77 12.03 -9.95
CA LEU A 37 -6.07 12.29 -10.56
C LEU A 37 -6.06 12.00 -12.06
N GLY A 38 -7.19 11.61 -12.61
CA GLY A 38 -7.37 11.36 -14.03
C GLY A 38 -8.58 10.47 -14.30
N PRO A 39 -9.04 10.39 -15.58
CA PRO A 39 -10.15 9.55 -15.98
C PRO A 39 -9.85 8.05 -15.80
N ASN A 40 -10.90 7.23 -15.88
CA ASN A 40 -10.73 5.78 -15.93
C ASN A 40 -9.94 5.40 -17.19
N GLY A 41 -8.99 4.46 -17.03
CA GLY A 41 -8.09 4.06 -18.13
C GLY A 41 -6.85 4.96 -18.32
N ALA A 42 -6.67 6.01 -17.51
CA ALA A 42 -5.47 6.87 -17.58
C ALA A 42 -4.18 6.22 -17.05
N GLY A 43 -4.22 4.97 -16.59
CA GLY A 43 -3.05 4.25 -16.08
C GLY A 43 -2.78 4.41 -14.57
N LYS A 44 -3.65 5.09 -13.82
CA LYS A 44 -3.47 5.31 -12.37
C LYS A 44 -3.25 4.01 -11.59
N THR A 45 -4.14 3.04 -11.78
CA THR A 45 -4.04 1.72 -11.12
C THR A 45 -2.79 0.98 -11.54
N THR A 46 -2.40 1.06 -12.81
CA THR A 46 -1.16 0.45 -13.32
C THR A 46 0.06 1.06 -12.65
N LEU A 47 0.13 2.38 -12.55
CA LEU A 47 1.23 3.08 -11.87
C LEU A 47 1.35 2.66 -10.40
N ILE A 48 0.25 2.69 -9.66
CA ILE A 48 0.21 2.26 -8.25
C ILE A 48 0.64 0.79 -8.13
N SER A 49 0.13 -0.09 -8.99
CA SER A 49 0.47 -1.52 -8.97
C SER A 49 1.96 -1.77 -9.24
N ILE A 50 2.59 -0.96 -10.08
CA ILE A 50 4.04 -1.06 -10.33
C ILE A 50 4.83 -0.55 -9.13
N ILE A 51 4.46 0.59 -8.55
CA ILE A 51 5.10 1.13 -7.33
C ILE A 51 5.04 0.09 -6.19
N CYS A 52 3.89 -0.57 -6.02
CA CYS A 52 3.70 -1.61 -5.00
C CYS A 52 4.35 -2.96 -5.34
N GLY A 53 4.99 -3.10 -6.51
CA GLY A 53 5.65 -4.33 -6.94
C GLY A 53 4.69 -5.48 -7.27
N ILE A 54 3.43 -5.18 -7.64
CA ILE A 54 2.42 -6.15 -8.08
C ILE A 54 2.57 -6.42 -9.58
N VAL A 55 2.87 -5.38 -10.35
CA VAL A 55 3.04 -5.44 -11.81
C VAL A 55 4.47 -5.00 -12.15
N ASN A 56 5.14 -5.72 -13.05
CA ASN A 56 6.46 -5.30 -13.53
C ASN A 56 6.33 -4.22 -14.61
N PRO A 57 7.19 -3.20 -14.60
CA PRO A 57 7.26 -2.23 -15.70
C PRO A 57 7.75 -2.87 -17.00
N SER A 58 7.47 -2.25 -18.14
CA SER A 58 8.10 -2.62 -19.41
C SER A 58 9.49 -1.97 -19.52
N GLN A 59 9.61 -0.69 -19.15
CA GLN A 59 10.87 0.06 -19.07
C GLN A 59 10.80 1.07 -17.93
N GLY A 60 11.95 1.62 -17.57
CA GLY A 60 12.09 2.63 -16.54
C GLY A 60 12.48 2.04 -15.17
N VAL A 61 12.72 2.93 -14.22
CA VAL A 61 13.17 2.60 -12.87
C VAL A 61 12.22 3.26 -11.87
N ILE A 62 11.85 2.52 -10.84
CA ILE A 62 11.08 3.03 -9.71
C ILE A 62 11.85 2.72 -8.43
N LEU A 63 12.09 3.76 -7.63
CA LEU A 63 12.70 3.64 -6.32
C LEU A 63 11.66 3.96 -5.23
N ALA A 64 11.59 3.13 -4.21
CA ALA A 64 10.86 3.37 -2.98
C ALA A 64 11.86 3.43 -1.83
N ASP A 65 11.97 4.59 -1.18
CA ASP A 65 12.98 4.86 -0.14
C ASP A 65 14.39 4.43 -0.57
N GLY A 66 14.76 4.74 -1.84
CA GLY A 66 16.05 4.37 -2.43
C GLY A 66 16.17 2.93 -2.94
N HIS A 67 15.20 2.07 -2.72
CA HIS A 67 15.20 0.66 -3.15
C HIS A 67 14.45 0.47 -4.47
N ASP A 68 15.09 -0.18 -5.45
CA ASP A 68 14.47 -0.52 -6.73
C ASP A 68 13.34 -1.54 -6.52
N VAL A 69 12.11 -1.19 -6.94
CA VAL A 69 10.92 -2.02 -6.70
C VAL A 69 10.94 -3.36 -7.45
N VAL A 70 11.82 -3.52 -8.44
CA VAL A 70 11.98 -4.76 -9.22
C VAL A 70 13.20 -5.54 -8.74
N ARG A 71 14.37 -4.89 -8.66
CA ARG A 71 15.64 -5.54 -8.34
C ARG A 71 15.80 -5.82 -6.85
N ASP A 72 15.37 -4.87 -6.04
CA ASP A 72 15.44 -4.92 -4.58
C ASP A 72 14.04 -4.97 -3.95
N TYR A 73 13.16 -5.77 -4.56
CA TYR A 73 11.73 -5.80 -4.25
C TYR A 73 11.42 -6.12 -2.78
N ARG A 74 12.26 -6.90 -2.10
CA ARG A 74 12.05 -7.25 -0.68
C ARG A 74 12.18 -6.02 0.20
N ALA A 75 13.25 -5.25 0.04
CA ALA A 75 13.46 -4.01 0.79
C ALA A 75 12.42 -2.95 0.42
N ALA A 76 12.14 -2.75 -0.86
CA ALA A 76 11.14 -1.81 -1.33
C ALA A 76 9.74 -2.10 -0.73
N ARG A 77 9.30 -3.37 -0.73
CA ARG A 77 7.98 -3.75 -0.18
C ARG A 77 7.86 -3.53 1.32
N THR A 78 8.94 -3.58 2.09
CA THR A 78 8.88 -3.26 3.53
C THR A 78 8.59 -1.79 3.81
N LYS A 79 8.73 -0.92 2.80
CA LYS A 79 8.50 0.53 2.89
C LYS A 79 7.13 0.95 2.36
N ILE A 80 6.34 0.02 1.81
CA ILE A 80 5.09 0.32 1.13
C ILE A 80 3.93 -0.36 1.84
N GLY A 81 2.95 0.42 2.26
CA GLY A 81 1.64 -0.07 2.69
C GLY A 81 0.60 0.19 1.61
N LEU A 82 -0.13 -0.83 1.20
CA LEU A 82 -1.18 -0.73 0.20
C LEU A 82 -2.56 -0.94 0.84
N VAL A 83 -3.48 -0.01 0.56
CA VAL A 83 -4.91 -0.18 0.84
C VAL A 83 -5.63 -0.44 -0.48
N PRO A 84 -6.06 -1.68 -0.75
CA PRO A 84 -6.74 -2.01 -1.99
C PRO A 84 -8.13 -1.38 -2.06
N GLN A 85 -8.64 -1.23 -3.28
CA GLN A 85 -9.98 -0.70 -3.50
C GLN A 85 -11.06 -1.65 -2.95
N GLU A 86 -10.89 -2.95 -3.18
CA GLU A 86 -11.77 -3.98 -2.64
C GLU A 86 -11.36 -4.39 -1.23
N LEU A 87 -12.35 -4.64 -0.38
CA LEU A 87 -12.13 -4.98 1.03
C LEU A 87 -12.03 -6.49 1.18
N HIS A 88 -10.83 -7.03 1.04
CA HIS A 88 -10.55 -8.44 1.28
C HIS A 88 -9.87 -8.61 2.65
N THR A 89 -10.62 -9.09 3.62
CA THR A 89 -10.14 -9.47 4.95
C THR A 89 -10.84 -10.73 5.40
N ASP A 90 -10.22 -11.47 6.32
CA ASP A 90 -10.91 -12.59 6.97
C ASP A 90 -12.08 -12.05 7.82
N ALA A 91 -13.29 -12.39 7.43
CA ALA A 91 -14.51 -11.88 8.03
C ALA A 91 -14.68 -12.33 9.50
N PHE A 92 -14.10 -13.46 9.87
CA PHE A 92 -14.27 -14.11 11.19
C PHE A 92 -13.21 -13.71 12.20
N GLU A 93 -12.11 -13.09 11.76
CA GLU A 93 -11.06 -12.59 12.64
C GLU A 93 -11.46 -11.27 13.31
N THR A 94 -10.82 -10.99 14.46
CA THR A 94 -10.97 -9.71 15.14
C THR A 94 -10.14 -8.62 14.49
N VAL A 95 -10.49 -7.36 14.73
CA VAL A 95 -9.71 -6.21 14.28
C VAL A 95 -8.25 -6.30 14.77
N TRP A 96 -8.08 -6.58 16.07
CA TRP A 96 -6.75 -6.72 16.67
C TRP A 96 -5.91 -7.82 16.02
N ALA A 97 -6.50 -9.02 15.88
CA ALA A 97 -5.80 -10.17 15.29
C ALA A 97 -5.40 -9.89 13.83
N THR A 98 -6.31 -9.29 13.06
CA THR A 98 -6.08 -8.95 11.65
C THR A 98 -4.91 -7.97 11.47
N VAL A 99 -4.85 -6.89 12.27
CA VAL A 99 -3.79 -5.88 12.16
C VAL A 99 -2.46 -6.43 12.69
N SER A 100 -2.48 -7.16 13.81
CA SER A 100 -1.29 -7.79 14.38
C SER A 100 -0.68 -8.84 13.45
N PHE A 101 -1.51 -9.65 12.80
CA PHE A 101 -1.08 -10.64 11.81
C PHE A 101 -0.43 -9.98 10.60
N SER A 102 -1.00 -8.86 10.11
CA SER A 102 -0.43 -8.09 9.00
C SER A 102 1.01 -7.65 9.29
N ARG A 103 1.29 -7.17 10.52
CA ARG A 103 2.64 -6.82 10.95
C ARG A 103 3.59 -8.01 10.87
N GLY A 104 3.14 -9.19 11.31
CA GLY A 104 3.91 -10.43 11.26
C GLY A 104 4.24 -10.86 9.83
N LEU A 105 3.36 -10.66 8.86
CA LEU A 105 3.60 -10.96 7.45
C LEU A 105 4.77 -10.15 6.86
N PHE A 106 5.02 -8.94 7.38
CA PHE A 106 6.19 -8.14 7.00
C PHE A 106 7.46 -8.50 7.78
N GLY A 107 7.43 -9.59 8.57
CA GLY A 107 8.59 -10.05 9.36
C GLY A 107 8.93 -9.14 10.54
N LYS A 108 8.02 -8.27 10.95
CA LYS A 108 8.24 -7.35 12.08
C LYS A 108 7.88 -8.03 13.41
N PRO A 109 8.66 -7.80 14.48
CA PRO A 109 8.36 -8.33 15.80
C PRO A 109 7.06 -7.74 16.34
N ARG A 110 6.42 -8.45 17.27
CA ARG A 110 5.21 -7.98 17.97
C ARG A 110 5.45 -6.60 18.59
N ASN A 111 4.50 -5.70 18.37
CA ASN A 111 4.51 -4.35 18.95
C ASN A 111 3.08 -3.91 19.25
N ASP A 112 2.58 -4.33 20.41
CA ASP A 112 1.20 -4.06 20.83
C ASP A 112 0.93 -2.56 21.04
N ALA A 113 1.94 -1.81 21.50
CA ALA A 113 1.81 -0.36 21.70
C ALA A 113 1.60 0.38 20.37
N LEU A 114 2.30 -0.02 19.31
CA LEU A 114 2.10 0.55 17.98
C LEU A 114 0.71 0.21 17.44
N ILE A 115 0.29 -1.05 17.55
CA ILE A 115 -1.04 -1.48 17.07
C ILE A 115 -2.14 -0.73 17.82
N GLU A 116 -2.03 -0.60 19.15
CA GLU A 116 -2.97 0.21 19.95
C GLU A 116 -3.02 1.65 19.47
N LYS A 117 -1.85 2.29 19.27
CA LYS A 117 -1.78 3.66 18.75
C LYS A 117 -2.51 3.79 17.41
N ILE A 118 -2.22 2.91 16.45
CA ILE A 118 -2.85 2.93 15.12
C ILE A 118 -4.37 2.78 15.24
N LEU A 119 -4.85 1.84 16.06
CA LEU A 119 -6.28 1.61 16.23
C LEU A 119 -6.98 2.81 16.91
N ARG A 120 -6.31 3.49 17.85
CA ARG A 120 -6.83 4.72 18.45
C ARG A 120 -6.88 5.86 17.45
N ASP A 121 -5.81 6.10 16.70
CA ASP A 121 -5.74 7.14 15.67
C ASP A 121 -6.83 6.97 14.60
N LEU A 122 -7.19 5.72 14.28
CA LEU A 122 -8.25 5.39 13.32
C LEU A 122 -9.64 5.20 13.94
N SER A 123 -9.83 5.52 15.22
CA SER A 123 -11.10 5.35 15.95
C SER A 123 -11.65 3.92 15.86
N LEU A 124 -10.77 2.94 16.01
CA LEU A 124 -11.10 1.50 16.01
C LEU A 124 -10.83 0.81 17.34
N TRP A 125 -10.26 1.50 18.32
CA TRP A 125 -9.85 0.88 19.58
C TRP A 125 -11.00 0.18 20.31
N ASP A 126 -12.18 0.82 20.38
CA ASP A 126 -13.36 0.25 21.02
C ASP A 126 -13.93 -0.99 20.30
N LYS A 127 -13.45 -1.23 19.07
CA LYS A 127 -13.84 -2.36 18.22
C LYS A 127 -12.71 -3.39 18.03
N LYS A 128 -11.62 -3.28 18.80
CA LYS A 128 -10.45 -4.16 18.63
C LYS A 128 -10.78 -5.66 18.72
N ASP A 129 -11.74 -6.02 19.55
CA ASP A 129 -12.17 -7.40 19.76
C ASP A 129 -13.40 -7.79 18.92
N SER A 130 -13.93 -6.87 18.12
CA SER A 130 -15.04 -7.14 17.20
C SER A 130 -14.57 -7.89 15.97
N LYS A 131 -15.38 -8.83 15.48
CA LYS A 131 -15.13 -9.50 14.21
C LYS A 131 -15.30 -8.54 13.04
N ILE A 132 -14.48 -8.70 12.01
CA ILE A 132 -14.50 -7.83 10.81
C ILE A 132 -15.88 -7.83 10.16
N MET A 133 -16.57 -8.97 10.12
CA MET A 133 -17.92 -9.07 9.54
C MET A 133 -18.93 -8.14 10.21
N ALA A 134 -18.79 -7.84 11.49
CA ALA A 134 -19.69 -7.00 12.26
C ALA A 134 -19.48 -5.50 12.05
N LEU A 135 -18.43 -5.10 11.33
CA LEU A 135 -18.07 -3.71 11.11
C LEU A 135 -18.83 -3.10 9.93
N SER A 136 -19.07 -1.78 10.00
CA SER A 136 -19.54 -1.02 8.83
C SER A 136 -18.48 -0.98 7.71
N GLY A 137 -18.88 -0.65 6.48
CA GLY A 137 -17.96 -0.51 5.35
C GLY A 137 -16.83 0.49 5.62
N GLY A 138 -17.16 1.63 6.24
CA GLY A 138 -16.17 2.64 6.61
C GLY A 138 -15.19 2.14 7.67
N MET A 139 -15.66 1.36 8.65
CA MET A 139 -14.78 0.75 9.66
C MET A 139 -13.88 -0.32 9.04
N LYS A 140 -14.41 -1.16 8.15
CA LYS A 140 -13.61 -2.13 7.39
C LYS A 140 -12.50 -1.43 6.59
N ARG A 141 -12.80 -0.29 5.95
CA ARG A 141 -11.79 0.51 5.24
C ARG A 141 -10.69 0.99 6.18
N ARG A 142 -11.05 1.47 7.37
CA ARG A 142 -10.07 1.89 8.38
C ARG A 142 -9.22 0.73 8.89
N VAL A 143 -9.76 -0.49 9.00
CA VAL A 143 -8.98 -1.69 9.31
C VAL A 143 -7.94 -1.97 8.22
N MET A 144 -8.27 -1.80 6.94
CA MET A 144 -7.30 -1.93 5.84
C MET A 144 -6.18 -0.89 5.93
N ILE A 145 -6.51 0.34 6.32
CA ILE A 145 -5.51 1.38 6.58
C ILE A 145 -4.62 0.98 7.76
N ALA A 146 -5.20 0.47 8.84
CA ALA A 146 -4.44 -0.02 10.00
C ALA A 146 -3.45 -1.13 9.61
N LYS A 147 -3.87 -2.07 8.77
CA LYS A 147 -2.98 -3.11 8.21
C LYS A 147 -1.81 -2.50 7.44
N ALA A 148 -2.08 -1.52 6.57
CA ALA A 148 -1.04 -0.86 5.77
C ALA A 148 -0.03 -0.08 6.64
N LEU A 149 -0.43 0.42 7.80
CA LEU A 149 0.42 1.14 8.75
C LEU A 149 1.13 0.23 9.76
N SER A 150 0.77 -1.04 9.86
CA SER A 150 1.19 -1.94 10.95
C SER A 150 2.67 -2.31 10.93
N HIS A 151 3.36 -2.12 9.83
CA HIS A 151 4.76 -2.54 9.65
C HIS A 151 5.78 -1.38 9.62
N GLU A 152 5.33 -0.13 9.84
CA GLU A 152 6.15 1.11 9.89
C GLU A 152 6.79 1.52 8.56
#